data_838b299f8ef478264ba970e050b3f544
#
_entry.id   838b299f8ef478264ba970e050b3f544
#
_cell.length_a   1.000
_cell.length_b   1.000
_cell.length_c   1.000
_cell.angle_alpha   90.00
_cell.angle_beta   90.00
_cell.angle_gamma   90.00
#
_symmetry.space_group_name_H-M   'P 1'
#
loop_
_entity.id
_entity.type
_entity.pdbx_description
1 polymer ?
#
loop_
_entity_poly.entity_id
_entity_poly.type
_entity_poly.pdbx_seq_one_letter_code
_entity_poly.pdbx_strand_id
1 'polypeptide(L)'
;VSSVKRFIGRNFAETTEEQKTVAYKVVSGKDGRAVVDIDGKDYTPEEISAMVLQKLKADAEKQVGAPITEAVITVPAYFNDAQRQATKDAGKIAGLDVKRIINEPTAAALAYGMDKVDKDQKILVFDLGGGTFDVSVLELGDGVFEVLSTAGDNHLGGDDWDQRVIDWMADKFKAD
;
A
#
# COMPACT_ATOMS: atom_id res chain seq x y z
N VAL A 1 4.58 -10.15 9.28
CA VAL A 1 3.63 -9.03 9.34
C VAL A 1 3.06 -8.82 7.94
N SER A 2 1.76 -8.92 7.80
CA SER A 2 1.01 -8.67 6.55
C SER A 2 0.21 -7.38 6.67
N SER A 3 -0.25 -6.81 5.52
CA SER A 3 -1.19 -5.68 5.48
C SER A 3 -0.77 -4.44 6.29
N VAL A 4 0.53 -4.21 6.49
CA VAL A 4 1.04 -3.07 7.29
C VAL A 4 0.63 -1.72 6.70
N LYS A 5 0.33 -1.66 5.40
CA LYS A 5 -0.20 -0.49 4.69
C LYS A 5 -1.47 0.07 5.35
N ARG A 6 -2.28 -0.78 6.01
CA ARG A 6 -3.50 -0.38 6.72
C ARG A 6 -3.22 0.45 7.99
N PHE A 7 -1.99 0.43 8.50
CA PHE A 7 -1.58 1.10 9.74
C PHE A 7 -0.67 2.33 9.51
N ILE A 8 -0.04 2.42 8.34
CA ILE A 8 0.97 3.45 8.05
C ILE A 8 0.39 4.86 8.16
N GLY A 9 1.05 5.72 8.91
CA GLY A 9 0.65 7.12 9.11
C GLY A 9 -0.66 7.31 9.91
N ARG A 10 -1.15 6.28 10.63
CA ARG A 10 -2.42 6.33 11.37
C ARG A 10 -2.22 6.21 12.88
N ASN A 11 -3.12 6.83 13.63
CA ASN A 11 -3.17 6.68 15.08
C ASN A 11 -3.75 5.31 15.48
N PHE A 12 -3.33 4.79 16.62
CA PHE A 12 -3.80 3.50 17.13
C PHE A 12 -5.33 3.43 17.25
N ALA A 13 -5.95 4.52 17.77
CA ALA A 13 -7.40 4.58 17.92
C ALA A 13 -8.19 4.56 16.60
N GLU A 14 -7.54 4.92 15.48
CA GLU A 14 -8.17 4.93 14.15
C GLU A 14 -8.12 3.57 13.45
N THR A 15 -7.40 2.61 14.00
CA THR A 15 -7.13 1.30 13.37
C THR A 15 -7.82 0.13 14.08
N THR A 16 -8.89 0.39 14.85
CA THR A 16 -9.55 -0.60 15.69
C THR A 16 -10.10 -1.80 14.90
N GLU A 17 -10.61 -1.57 13.71
CA GLU A 17 -11.15 -2.65 12.87
C GLU A 17 -10.01 -3.45 12.22
N GLU A 18 -8.97 -2.79 11.76
CA GLU A 18 -7.80 -3.43 11.17
C GLU A 18 -7.07 -4.32 12.19
N GLN A 19 -7.01 -3.87 13.45
CA GLN A 19 -6.40 -4.65 14.54
C GLN A 19 -7.06 -6.02 14.75
N LYS A 20 -8.36 -6.16 14.45
CA LYS A 20 -9.12 -7.41 14.59
C LYS A 20 -8.82 -8.42 13.47
N THR A 21 -8.31 -7.94 12.33
CA THR A 21 -8.13 -8.76 11.11
C THR A 21 -6.71 -9.27 10.94
N VAL A 22 -5.74 -8.77 11.72
CA VAL A 22 -4.34 -9.18 11.62
C VAL A 22 -3.97 -10.19 12.69
N ALA A 23 -3.06 -11.13 12.33
CA ALA A 23 -2.61 -12.19 13.23
C ALA A 23 -1.49 -11.75 14.19
N TYR A 24 -1.07 -10.48 14.15
CA TYR A 24 -0.02 -9.93 14.99
C TYR A 24 -0.58 -8.84 15.91
N LYS A 25 0.14 -8.58 16.98
CA LYS A 25 -0.29 -7.62 17.98
C LYS A 25 0.05 -6.19 17.54
N VAL A 26 -0.97 -5.33 17.53
CA VAL A 26 -0.83 -3.88 17.31
C VAL A 26 -1.08 -3.17 18.65
N VAL A 27 -0.23 -2.24 18.99
CA VAL A 27 -0.29 -1.49 20.27
C VAL A 27 -0.16 0.01 20.00
N SER A 28 -0.49 0.81 21.02
CA SER A 28 -0.29 2.26 20.95
C SER A 28 1.17 2.60 21.26
N GLY A 29 1.84 3.22 20.29
CA GLY A 29 3.16 3.79 20.49
C GLY A 29 3.15 5.01 21.43
N LYS A 30 4.34 5.51 21.77
CA LYS A 30 4.52 6.63 22.73
C LYS A 30 3.83 7.93 22.29
N ASP A 31 3.64 8.11 20.99
CA ASP A 31 3.00 9.27 20.36
C ASP A 31 1.53 9.00 19.99
N GLY A 32 0.96 7.88 20.41
CA GLY A 32 -0.41 7.48 20.10
C GLY A 32 -0.60 6.85 18.73
N ARG A 33 0.47 6.69 17.93
CA ARG A 33 0.42 6.01 16.63
C ARG A 33 0.36 4.50 16.80
N ALA A 34 -0.19 3.82 15.81
CA ALA A 34 -0.18 2.36 15.76
C ALA A 34 1.24 1.84 15.57
N VAL A 35 1.68 0.89 16.39
CA VAL A 35 2.94 0.17 16.24
C VAL A 35 2.68 -1.33 16.37
N VAL A 36 3.56 -2.14 15.79
CA VAL A 36 3.47 -3.60 15.78
C VAL A 36 4.45 -4.15 16.81
N ASP A 37 3.92 -4.92 17.77
CA ASP A 37 4.72 -5.65 18.74
C ASP A 37 5.18 -6.99 18.13
N ILE A 38 6.49 -7.17 17.99
CA ILE A 38 7.11 -8.42 17.55
C ILE A 38 8.07 -8.86 18.65
N ASP A 39 7.73 -9.92 19.34
CA ASP A 39 8.52 -10.51 20.42
C ASP A 39 8.93 -9.50 21.52
N GLY A 40 8.01 -8.58 21.85
CA GLY A 40 8.22 -7.55 22.87
C GLY A 40 9.02 -6.33 22.39
N LYS A 41 9.26 -6.22 21.11
CA LYS A 41 9.85 -5.04 20.48
C LYS A 41 8.85 -4.37 19.55
N ASP A 42 8.66 -3.06 19.76
CA ASP A 42 7.77 -2.24 18.96
C ASP A 42 8.45 -1.81 17.65
N TYR A 43 7.74 -1.98 16.55
CA TYR A 43 8.12 -1.52 15.22
C TYR A 43 7.05 -0.59 14.66
N THR A 44 7.46 0.54 14.13
CA THR A 44 6.54 1.41 13.41
C THR A 44 6.15 0.80 12.06
N PRO A 45 4.96 1.10 11.51
CA PRO A 45 4.59 0.68 10.17
C PRO A 45 5.59 1.15 9.10
N GLU A 46 6.22 2.31 9.31
CA GLU A 46 7.29 2.84 8.46
C GLU A 46 8.52 1.94 8.46
N GLU A 47 8.97 1.45 9.64
CA GLU A 47 10.10 0.53 9.74
C GLU A 47 9.81 -0.81 9.03
N ILE A 48 8.61 -1.35 9.20
CA ILE A 48 8.21 -2.60 8.55
C ILE A 48 8.10 -2.39 7.02
N SER A 49 7.51 -1.28 6.59
CA SER A 49 7.46 -0.93 5.17
C SER A 49 8.86 -0.73 4.58
N ALA A 50 9.77 -0.14 5.36
CA ALA A 50 11.17 0.01 4.95
C ALA A 50 11.87 -1.34 4.73
N MET A 51 11.58 -2.37 5.54
CA MET A 51 12.12 -3.72 5.33
C MET A 51 11.67 -4.29 3.97
N VAL A 52 10.41 -4.07 3.58
CA VAL A 52 9.90 -4.47 2.27
C VAL A 52 10.63 -3.71 1.16
N LEU A 53 10.76 -2.38 1.30
CA LEU A 53 11.47 -1.54 0.33
C LEU A 53 12.95 -1.92 0.21
N GLN A 54 13.61 -2.26 1.33
CA GLN A 54 15.00 -2.75 1.31
C GLN A 54 15.13 -4.06 0.52
N LYS A 55 14.18 -4.98 0.69
CA LYS A 55 14.17 -6.23 -0.06
C LYS A 55 14.00 -5.97 -1.56
N LEU A 56 13.03 -5.12 -1.93
CA LEU A 56 12.81 -4.73 -3.32
C LEU A 56 14.03 -4.03 -3.93
N LYS A 57 14.66 -3.12 -3.16
CA LYS A 57 15.90 -2.46 -3.56
C LYS A 57 17.00 -3.47 -3.85
N ALA A 58 17.25 -4.40 -2.93
CA ALA A 58 18.29 -5.40 -3.08
C ALA A 58 18.05 -6.32 -4.29
N ASP A 59 16.79 -6.71 -4.54
CA ASP A 59 16.43 -7.51 -5.70
C ASP A 59 16.62 -6.73 -7.01
N ALA A 60 16.24 -5.46 -7.03
CA ALA A 60 16.41 -4.60 -8.18
C ALA A 60 17.91 -4.33 -8.47
N GLU A 61 18.72 -4.06 -7.45
CA GLU A 61 20.17 -3.90 -7.56
C GLU A 61 20.83 -5.15 -8.16
N LYS A 62 20.39 -6.33 -7.71
CA LYS A 62 20.87 -7.60 -8.28
C LYS A 62 20.50 -7.75 -9.75
N GLN A 63 19.29 -7.33 -10.14
CA GLN A 63 18.81 -7.44 -11.52
C GLN A 63 19.51 -6.44 -12.45
N VAL A 64 19.73 -5.22 -11.97
CA VAL A 64 20.36 -4.13 -12.75
C VAL A 64 21.88 -4.24 -12.74
N GLY A 65 22.47 -4.86 -11.72
CA GLY A 65 23.93 -4.96 -11.55
C GLY A 65 24.57 -3.66 -11.07
N ALA A 66 23.79 -2.71 -10.52
CA ALA A 66 24.27 -1.43 -10.05
C ALA A 66 23.50 -0.97 -8.80
N PRO A 67 24.09 -0.12 -7.94
CA PRO A 67 23.40 0.44 -6.77
C PRO A 67 22.19 1.28 -7.18
N ILE A 68 21.08 1.15 -6.45
CA ILE A 68 19.88 1.96 -6.59
C ILE A 68 19.80 2.90 -5.39
N THR A 69 19.85 4.19 -5.66
CA THR A 69 19.88 5.24 -4.63
C THR A 69 18.61 6.08 -4.59
N GLU A 70 17.82 6.05 -5.66
CA GLU A 70 16.64 6.89 -5.84
C GLU A 70 15.41 6.05 -6.13
N ALA A 71 14.22 6.53 -5.73
CA ALA A 71 12.96 5.87 -6.03
C ALA A 71 11.81 6.87 -6.23
N VAL A 72 10.83 6.46 -7.02
CA VAL A 72 9.46 6.96 -6.99
C VAL A 72 8.61 5.89 -6.32
N ILE A 73 7.84 6.28 -5.30
CA ILE A 73 7.00 5.34 -4.54
C ILE A 73 5.54 5.70 -4.78
N THR A 74 4.71 4.69 -4.96
CA THR A 74 3.27 4.88 -5.17
C THR A 74 2.49 4.71 -3.88
N VAL A 75 1.37 5.42 -3.78
CA VAL A 75 0.40 5.33 -2.68
C VAL A 75 -1.02 5.37 -3.25
N PRO A 76 -2.01 4.81 -2.53
CA PRO A 76 -3.41 4.97 -2.91
C PRO A 76 -3.80 6.44 -3.07
N ALA A 77 -4.72 6.73 -3.98
CA ALA A 77 -5.15 8.11 -4.24
C ALA A 77 -5.81 8.76 -3.00
N TYR A 78 -6.44 7.96 -2.14
CA TYR A 78 -7.10 8.43 -0.91
C TYR A 78 -6.15 8.63 0.29
N PHE A 79 -4.86 8.26 0.19
CA PHE A 79 -3.91 8.50 1.28
C PHE A 79 -3.83 9.99 1.59
N ASN A 80 -3.97 10.31 2.87
CA ASN A 80 -3.77 11.66 3.38
C ASN A 80 -2.27 12.03 3.49
N ASP A 81 -1.99 13.28 3.82
CA ASP A 81 -0.62 13.78 3.90
C ASP A 81 0.25 13.04 4.93
N ALA A 82 -0.34 12.64 6.07
CA ALA A 82 0.39 11.88 7.09
C ALA A 82 0.82 10.50 6.55
N GLN A 83 -0.06 9.80 5.86
CA GLN A 83 0.23 8.49 5.24
C GLN A 83 1.25 8.61 4.10
N ARG A 84 1.15 9.66 3.28
CA ARG A 84 2.13 9.97 2.22
C ARG A 84 3.51 10.28 2.80
N GLN A 85 3.56 11.09 3.87
CA GLN A 85 4.82 11.40 4.54
C GLN A 85 5.43 10.16 5.19
N ALA A 86 4.63 9.35 5.88
CA ALA A 86 5.07 8.09 6.48
C ALA A 86 5.64 7.11 5.43
N THR A 87 5.01 7.03 4.25
CA THR A 87 5.52 6.23 3.13
C THR A 87 6.86 6.78 2.61
N LYS A 88 6.98 8.11 2.51
CA LYS A 88 8.25 8.76 2.13
C LYS A 88 9.36 8.47 3.16
N ASP A 89 9.02 8.49 4.44
CA ASP A 89 9.96 8.21 5.53
C ASP A 89 10.38 6.74 5.54
N ALA A 90 9.47 5.81 5.24
CA ALA A 90 9.83 4.40 5.02
C ALA A 90 10.87 4.23 3.90
N GLY A 91 10.72 4.97 2.80
CA GLY A 91 11.72 4.99 1.71
C GLY A 91 13.09 5.48 2.18
N LYS A 92 13.12 6.54 2.99
CA LYS A 92 14.39 7.04 3.57
C LYS A 92 15.02 6.04 4.54
N ILE A 93 14.22 5.40 5.40
CA ILE A 93 14.71 4.34 6.31
C ILE A 93 15.28 3.18 5.50
N ALA A 94 14.72 2.88 4.33
CA ALA A 94 15.23 1.87 3.40
C ALA A 94 16.53 2.29 2.68
N GLY A 95 17.00 3.52 2.88
CA GLY A 95 18.20 4.04 2.23
C GLY A 95 17.96 4.48 0.78
N LEU A 96 16.76 5.00 0.50
CA LEU A 96 16.38 5.54 -0.80
C LEU A 96 16.13 7.06 -0.71
N ASP A 97 16.61 7.80 -1.70
CA ASP A 97 16.18 9.17 -1.93
C ASP A 97 14.84 9.15 -2.69
N VAL A 98 13.75 9.43 -1.98
CA VAL A 98 12.40 9.39 -2.54
C VAL A 98 12.13 10.68 -3.30
N LYS A 99 12.25 10.62 -4.63
CA LYS A 99 12.08 11.77 -5.52
C LYS A 99 10.63 12.24 -5.56
N ARG A 100 9.68 11.30 -5.63
CA ARG A 100 8.23 11.61 -5.67
C ARG A 100 7.43 10.53 -4.97
N ILE A 101 6.31 10.94 -4.42
CA ILE A 101 5.17 10.08 -4.08
C ILE A 101 4.09 10.37 -5.13
N ILE A 102 3.60 9.36 -5.81
CA ILE A 102 2.55 9.48 -6.83
C ILE A 102 1.39 8.54 -6.51
N ASN A 103 0.21 8.83 -7.05
CA ASN A 103 -0.95 7.97 -6.85
C ASN A 103 -0.82 6.66 -7.65
N GLU A 104 -1.16 5.53 -7.04
CA GLU A 104 -1.16 4.21 -7.68
C GLU A 104 -1.96 4.19 -9.00
N PRO A 105 -3.20 4.72 -9.07
CA PRO A 105 -3.94 4.75 -10.33
C PRO A 105 -3.28 5.62 -11.40
N THR A 106 -2.61 6.71 -11.00
CA THR A 106 -1.85 7.55 -11.92
C THR A 106 -0.65 6.79 -12.49
N ALA A 107 0.07 6.05 -11.65
CA ALA A 107 1.19 5.22 -12.08
C ALA A 107 0.75 4.11 -13.05
N ALA A 108 -0.38 3.45 -12.75
CA ALA A 108 -0.95 2.41 -13.61
C ALA A 108 -1.38 2.98 -14.98
N ALA A 109 -2.04 4.13 -15.00
CA ALA A 109 -2.44 4.82 -16.21
C ALA A 109 -1.23 5.28 -17.04
N LEU A 110 -0.19 5.79 -16.36
CA LEU A 110 1.06 6.20 -17.01
C LEU A 110 1.75 5.01 -17.68
N ALA A 111 1.84 3.88 -16.99
CA ALA A 111 2.45 2.67 -17.54
C ALA A 111 1.68 2.11 -18.75
N TYR A 112 0.35 2.20 -18.73
CA TYR A 112 -0.49 1.79 -19.85
C TYR A 112 -0.49 2.79 -21.00
N GLY A 113 -0.39 4.09 -20.71
CA GLY A 113 -0.61 5.19 -21.64
C GLY A 113 0.66 5.81 -22.23
N MET A 114 1.85 5.30 -21.93
CA MET A 114 3.10 5.91 -22.37
C MET A 114 3.23 6.00 -23.92
N ASP A 115 2.55 5.15 -24.64
CA ASP A 115 2.49 5.11 -26.11
C ASP A 115 1.26 5.86 -26.70
N LYS A 116 0.40 6.44 -25.83
CA LYS A 116 -0.90 7.02 -26.21
C LYS A 116 -1.07 8.48 -25.77
N VAL A 117 0.02 9.16 -25.47
CA VAL A 117 0.05 10.50 -24.82
C VAL A 117 -0.57 11.60 -25.69
N ASP A 118 -0.76 11.36 -27.00
CA ASP A 118 -1.25 12.38 -27.95
C ASP A 118 -2.80 12.42 -28.07
N LYS A 119 -3.52 11.75 -27.21
CA LYS A 119 -4.99 11.73 -27.26
C LYS A 119 -5.60 11.95 -25.89
N ASP A 120 -6.55 12.88 -25.81
CA ASP A 120 -7.43 13.01 -24.66
C ASP A 120 -8.19 11.72 -24.41
N GLN A 121 -8.07 11.17 -23.20
CA GLN A 121 -8.69 9.90 -22.83
C GLN A 121 -9.24 9.96 -21.42
N LYS A 122 -10.38 9.27 -21.23
CA LYS A 122 -10.86 8.92 -19.89
C LYS A 122 -10.50 7.46 -19.63
N ILE A 123 -9.81 7.23 -18.53
CA ILE A 123 -9.25 5.95 -18.15
C ILE A 123 -9.91 5.52 -16.84
N LEU A 124 -10.44 4.32 -16.80
CA LEU A 124 -10.85 3.67 -15.56
C LEU A 124 -9.75 2.71 -15.14
N VAL A 125 -9.19 2.94 -13.95
CA VAL A 125 -8.26 2.02 -13.29
C VAL A 125 -9.04 1.20 -12.28
N PHE A 126 -9.00 -0.12 -12.45
CA PHE A 126 -9.60 -1.09 -11.56
C PHE A 126 -8.46 -1.87 -10.90
N ASP A 127 -8.17 -1.56 -9.65
CA ASP A 127 -7.07 -2.14 -8.87
C ASP A 127 -7.63 -3.02 -7.75
N LEU A 128 -7.51 -4.32 -7.93
CA LEU A 128 -7.93 -5.31 -6.94
C LEU A 128 -6.68 -6.05 -6.44
N GLY A 129 -6.23 -5.64 -5.27
CA GLY A 129 -5.05 -6.19 -4.61
C GLY A 129 -5.37 -7.31 -3.61
N GLY A 130 -4.38 -7.65 -2.79
CA GLY A 130 -4.54 -8.62 -1.71
C GLY A 130 -5.37 -8.11 -0.54
N GLY A 131 -5.33 -6.82 -0.25
CA GLY A 131 -5.96 -6.23 0.93
C GLY A 131 -6.91 -5.06 0.66
N THR A 132 -6.89 -4.47 -0.54
CA THR A 132 -7.72 -3.33 -0.92
C THR A 132 -8.23 -3.47 -2.34
N PHE A 133 -9.39 -2.87 -2.58
CA PHE A 133 -9.99 -2.68 -3.89
C PHE A 133 -10.13 -1.19 -4.16
N ASP A 134 -9.55 -0.70 -5.24
CA ASP A 134 -9.56 0.70 -5.64
C ASP A 134 -10.03 0.85 -7.08
N VAL A 135 -10.96 1.77 -7.31
CA VAL A 135 -11.41 2.18 -8.64
C VAL A 135 -11.21 3.67 -8.79
N SER A 136 -10.54 4.09 -9.85
CA SER A 136 -10.31 5.50 -10.14
C SER A 136 -10.64 5.81 -11.58
N VAL A 137 -11.29 6.95 -11.79
CA VAL A 137 -11.48 7.53 -13.12
C VAL A 137 -10.52 8.69 -13.27
N LEU A 138 -9.69 8.62 -14.30
CA LEU A 138 -8.71 9.64 -14.65
C LEU A 138 -9.03 10.22 -16.01
N GLU A 139 -8.67 11.48 -16.19
CA GLU A 139 -8.60 12.13 -17.50
C GLU A 139 -7.14 12.37 -17.86
N LEU A 140 -6.77 11.98 -19.08
CA LEU A 140 -5.48 12.30 -19.68
C LEU A 140 -5.73 13.34 -20.75
N GLY A 141 -5.16 14.51 -20.59
CA GLY A 141 -5.19 15.59 -21.58
C GLY A 141 -3.88 16.40 -21.52
N ASP A 142 -3.37 16.82 -22.66
CA ASP A 142 -2.15 17.62 -22.76
C ASP A 142 -0.94 17.06 -21.99
N GLY A 143 -0.82 15.72 -21.86
CA GLY A 143 0.23 15.06 -21.11
C GLY A 143 0.06 15.12 -19.58
N VAL A 144 -1.09 15.56 -19.08
CA VAL A 144 -1.42 15.66 -17.66
C VAL A 144 -2.46 14.59 -17.31
N PHE A 145 -2.23 13.90 -16.19
CA PHE A 145 -3.21 12.98 -15.59
C PHE A 145 -3.95 13.70 -14.47
N GLU A 146 -5.25 13.79 -14.58
CA GLU A 146 -6.13 14.29 -13.54
C GLU A 146 -7.01 13.16 -13.00
N VAL A 147 -7.05 13.00 -11.67
CA VAL A 147 -7.95 12.05 -11.01
C VAL A 147 -9.32 12.74 -10.84
N LEU A 148 -10.30 12.32 -11.62
CA LEU A 148 -11.66 12.88 -11.57
C LEU A 148 -12.46 12.36 -10.38
N SER A 149 -12.34 11.05 -10.09
CA SER A 149 -13.01 10.43 -8.96
C SER A 149 -12.29 9.14 -8.54
N THR A 150 -12.46 8.78 -7.29
CA THR A 150 -11.99 7.51 -6.74
C THR A 150 -13.03 6.93 -5.80
N ALA A 151 -13.13 5.61 -5.79
CA ALA A 151 -13.95 4.84 -4.88
C ALA A 151 -13.25 3.50 -4.62
N GLY A 152 -13.67 2.78 -3.60
CA GLY A 152 -13.09 1.48 -3.29
C GLY A 152 -13.52 0.95 -1.95
N ASP A 153 -12.90 -0.14 -1.54
CA ASP A 153 -13.08 -0.76 -0.24
C ASP A 153 -11.71 -1.18 0.31
N ASN A 154 -11.33 -0.59 1.44
CA ASN A 154 -10.05 -0.84 2.11
C ASN A 154 -9.99 -2.21 2.80
N HIS A 155 -11.11 -2.95 2.81
CA HIS A 155 -11.27 -4.25 3.44
C HIS A 155 -11.76 -5.31 2.44
N LEU A 156 -11.52 -5.09 1.15
CA LEU A 156 -11.84 -6.04 0.09
C LEU A 156 -10.59 -6.34 -0.74
N GLY A 157 -10.20 -7.61 -0.77
CA GLY A 157 -9.05 -8.08 -1.54
C GLY A 157 -8.91 -9.60 -1.49
N GLY A 158 -7.81 -10.11 -1.99
CA GLY A 158 -7.50 -11.56 -1.99
C GLY A 158 -7.58 -12.18 -0.59
N ASP A 159 -7.08 -11.48 0.43
CA ASP A 159 -7.10 -11.94 1.83
C ASP A 159 -8.53 -12.23 2.32
N ASP A 160 -9.52 -11.43 1.90
CA ASP A 160 -10.92 -11.61 2.30
C ASP A 160 -11.56 -12.84 1.64
N TRP A 161 -11.18 -13.13 0.40
CA TRP A 161 -11.59 -14.36 -0.27
C TRP A 161 -10.94 -15.59 0.35
N ASP A 162 -9.65 -15.54 0.66
CA ASP A 162 -8.95 -16.61 1.36
C ASP A 162 -9.62 -16.89 2.71
N GLN A 163 -10.00 -15.84 3.45
CA GLN A 163 -10.72 -15.99 4.71
C GLN A 163 -12.07 -16.71 4.53
N ARG A 164 -12.83 -16.41 3.47
CA ARG A 164 -14.09 -17.11 3.17
C ARG A 164 -13.88 -18.61 2.92
N VAL A 165 -12.80 -18.97 2.24
CA VAL A 165 -12.45 -20.38 2.00
C VAL A 165 -12.04 -21.05 3.32
N ILE A 166 -11.25 -20.37 4.14
CA ILE A 166 -10.85 -20.86 5.48
C ILE A 166 -12.08 -21.14 6.35
N ASP A 167 -13.00 -20.17 6.42
CA ASP A 167 -14.24 -20.28 7.21
C ASP A 167 -15.08 -21.47 6.72
N TRP A 168 -15.26 -21.58 5.41
CA TRP A 168 -15.98 -22.71 4.81
C TRP A 168 -15.34 -24.06 5.13
N MET A 169 -14.02 -24.17 5.03
CA MET A 169 -13.29 -25.39 5.40
C MET A 169 -13.46 -25.73 6.88
N ALA A 170 -13.34 -24.73 7.76
CA ALA A 170 -13.51 -24.91 9.19
C ALA A 170 -14.93 -25.37 9.56
N ASP A 171 -15.95 -24.81 8.91
CA ASP A 171 -17.35 -25.19 9.15
C ASP A 171 -17.64 -26.61 8.66
N LYS A 172 -17.07 -27.02 7.52
CA LYS A 172 -17.17 -28.40 7.04
C LYS A 172 -16.51 -29.37 8.01
N PHE A 173 -15.31 -29.07 8.46
CA PHE A 173 -14.58 -29.92 9.43
C PHE A 173 -15.30 -30.08 10.77
N LYS A 174 -16.03 -29.04 11.24
CA LYS A 174 -16.81 -29.11 12.47
C LYS A 174 -18.11 -29.91 12.33
N ALA A 175 -18.61 -30.04 11.09
CA ALA A 175 -19.87 -30.73 10.80
C ALA A 175 -19.69 -32.25 10.62
N ASP A 176 -18.47 -32.72 10.41
CA ASP A 176 -18.05 -34.11 10.36
C ASP A 176 -17.67 -34.61 11.76
#